data_12c930ea8d67fe921f955af6df48979c
#
_entry.id   12c930ea8d67fe921f955af6df48979c
#
_cell.length_a   1.000
_cell.length_b   1.000
_cell.length_c   1.000
_cell.angle_alpha   90.00
_cell.angle_beta   90.00
_cell.angle_gamma   90.00
#
_symmetry.space_group_name_H-M   'P 1'
#
loop_
_entity.id
_entity.type
_entity.pdbx_description
1 polymer ?
#
loop_
_entity_poly.entity_id
_entity_poly.type
_entity_poly.pdbx_seq_one_letter_code
_entity_poly.pdbx_strand_id
1 'polypeptide(L)'
;MRNTIDASKLELTETIVNIRRVAKTVKGGRNMRFSVTVVVGDGEGHVGVGLGKAIEIPEAVRKATEDAKKNLISVHTVGTTIPHRQLGIFGAGRVLLMPAAQGTGVIAGSSVRTVLEAAGIKDVRAKSIGSNNTGNMAYATLEGLKSLVTVEEVARLRGKSPEEILG
;
A
#
# COMPACT_ATOMS: atom_id res chain seq x y z
N MET A 1 -9.21 -17.53 -6.62
CA MET A 1 -9.57 -16.55 -7.67
C MET A 1 -9.14 -15.17 -7.18
N ARG A 2 -8.38 -14.39 -7.96
CA ARG A 2 -8.08 -13.02 -7.61
C ARG A 2 -9.35 -12.20 -7.83
N ASN A 3 -9.98 -11.69 -6.77
CA ASN A 3 -11.01 -10.68 -6.90
C ASN A 3 -10.37 -9.43 -7.51
N THR A 4 -10.52 -9.26 -8.80
CA THR A 4 -10.03 -8.07 -9.49
C THR A 4 -11.06 -6.97 -9.27
N ILE A 5 -10.69 -5.98 -8.48
CA ILE A 5 -11.53 -4.79 -8.25
C ILE A 5 -11.56 -4.01 -9.56
N ASP A 6 -12.76 -3.62 -9.99
CA ASP A 6 -12.94 -2.86 -11.23
C ASP A 6 -12.58 -1.38 -11.00
N ALA A 7 -11.35 -1.03 -11.38
CA ALA A 7 -10.80 0.33 -11.20
C ALA A 7 -11.60 1.41 -11.95
N SER A 8 -12.43 1.05 -12.95
CA SER A 8 -13.19 2.02 -13.75
C SER A 8 -14.40 2.58 -13.00
N LYS A 9 -14.83 1.94 -11.90
CA LYS A 9 -15.98 2.35 -11.08
C LYS A 9 -15.59 3.19 -9.88
N LEU A 10 -14.31 3.43 -9.64
CA LEU A 10 -13.78 4.13 -8.47
C LEU A 10 -13.18 5.47 -8.88
N GLU A 11 -13.41 6.50 -8.08
CA GLU A 11 -12.73 7.79 -8.19
C GLU A 11 -11.35 7.69 -7.56
N LEU A 12 -10.36 7.33 -8.38
CA LEU A 12 -9.01 7.06 -7.90
C LEU A 12 -8.13 8.30 -7.97
N THR A 13 -7.56 8.68 -6.84
CA THR A 13 -6.51 9.71 -6.74
C THR A 13 -5.14 9.07 -6.92
N GLU A 14 -4.31 9.68 -7.75
CA GLU A 14 -2.96 9.20 -8.08
C GLU A 14 -1.90 10.05 -7.34
N THR A 15 -1.03 9.41 -6.57
CA THR A 15 0.04 10.09 -5.83
C THR A 15 1.39 9.48 -6.16
N ILE A 16 2.33 10.31 -6.58
CA ILE A 16 3.70 9.87 -6.88
C ILE A 16 4.49 9.80 -5.58
N VAL A 17 4.97 8.59 -5.25
CA VAL A 17 5.80 8.36 -4.05
C VAL A 17 7.25 8.70 -4.30
N ASN A 18 7.79 8.27 -5.45
CA ASN A 18 9.20 8.46 -5.77
C ASN A 18 9.48 8.38 -7.27
N ILE A 19 10.41 9.22 -7.73
CA ILE A 19 10.96 9.19 -9.08
C ILE A 19 12.47 8.98 -8.96
N ARG A 20 13.00 7.95 -9.62
CA ARG A 20 14.43 7.65 -9.66
C ARG A 20 14.94 7.53 -11.09
N ARG A 21 16.09 8.13 -11.36
CA ARG A 21 16.83 7.88 -12.58
C ARG A 21 17.63 6.60 -12.43
N VAL A 22 17.39 5.61 -13.28
CA VAL A 22 18.05 4.32 -13.28
C VAL A 22 18.82 4.12 -14.58
N ALA A 23 19.90 3.36 -14.55
CA ALA A 23 20.74 3.10 -15.71
C ALA A 23 20.99 1.60 -15.87
N LYS A 24 20.94 1.12 -17.13
CA LYS A 24 21.44 -0.20 -17.50
C LYS A 24 22.76 -0.01 -18.27
N THR A 25 23.85 -0.54 -17.71
CA THR A 25 25.16 -0.54 -18.39
C THR A 25 25.13 -1.57 -19.51
N VAL A 26 25.53 -1.15 -20.70
CA VAL A 26 25.63 -1.99 -21.91
C VAL A 26 26.99 -1.81 -22.54
N LYS A 27 27.38 -2.67 -23.51
CA LYS A 27 28.58 -2.46 -24.33
C LYS A 27 28.44 -1.13 -25.08
N GLY A 28 29.31 -0.17 -24.83
CA GLY A 28 29.29 1.17 -25.44
C GLY A 28 28.63 2.27 -24.64
N GLY A 29 28.10 2.02 -23.41
CA GLY A 29 27.55 3.09 -22.58
C GLY A 29 26.50 2.69 -21.57
N ARG A 30 25.61 3.63 -21.22
CA ARG A 30 24.54 3.45 -20.23
C ARG A 30 23.21 3.88 -20.82
N ASN A 31 22.23 3.00 -20.79
CA ASN A 31 20.84 3.33 -21.14
C ASN A 31 20.13 3.87 -19.91
N MET A 32 19.82 5.18 -19.93
CA MET A 32 19.13 5.87 -18.82
C MET A 32 17.61 5.72 -18.97
N ARG A 33 16.93 5.47 -17.86
CA ARG A 33 15.46 5.46 -17.74
C ARG A 33 15.03 6.08 -16.43
N PHE A 34 13.75 6.42 -16.32
CA PHE A 34 13.12 6.81 -15.06
C PHE A 34 12.29 5.65 -14.51
N SER A 35 12.41 5.42 -13.21
CA SER A 35 11.59 4.47 -12.46
C SER A 35 10.73 5.26 -11.50
N VAL A 36 9.42 5.12 -11.63
CA VAL A 36 8.43 5.85 -10.82
C VAL A 36 7.60 4.86 -10.04
N THR A 37 7.39 5.14 -8.75
CA THR A 37 6.45 4.41 -7.90
C THR A 37 5.25 5.31 -7.66
N VAL A 38 4.05 4.80 -7.96
CA VAL A 38 2.77 5.50 -7.79
C VAL A 38 1.90 4.71 -6.84
N VAL A 39 1.16 5.43 -6.01
CA VAL A 39 0.07 4.91 -5.19
C VAL A 39 -1.24 5.44 -5.75
N VAL A 40 -2.22 4.59 -5.87
CA VAL A 40 -3.56 4.92 -6.32
C VAL A 40 -4.54 4.49 -5.25
N GLY A 41 -5.50 5.35 -4.89
CA GLY A 41 -6.53 5.02 -3.91
C GLY A 41 -7.74 5.92 -4.02
N ASP A 42 -8.86 5.49 -3.46
CA ASP A 42 -10.13 6.22 -3.42
C ASP A 42 -10.39 6.94 -2.10
N GLY A 43 -9.55 6.69 -1.08
CA GLY A 43 -9.77 7.20 0.28
C GLY A 43 -10.91 6.52 1.03
N GLU A 44 -11.51 5.45 0.48
CA GLU A 44 -12.67 4.73 1.01
C GLU A 44 -12.38 3.23 1.24
N GLY A 45 -11.13 2.85 1.26
CA GLY A 45 -10.71 1.48 1.55
C GLY A 45 -10.09 0.73 0.38
N HIS A 46 -9.89 1.38 -0.77
CA HIS A 46 -9.19 0.75 -1.88
C HIS A 46 -7.86 1.44 -2.13
N VAL A 47 -6.80 0.67 -2.25
CA VAL A 47 -5.45 1.18 -2.51
C VAL A 47 -4.66 0.21 -3.37
N GLY A 48 -3.81 0.75 -4.23
CA GLY A 48 -2.90 -0.02 -5.05
C GLY A 48 -1.55 0.68 -5.18
N VAL A 49 -0.50 -0.09 -5.34
CA VAL A 49 0.86 0.41 -5.58
C VAL A 49 1.35 -0.14 -6.90
N GLY A 50 1.95 0.71 -7.71
CA GLY A 50 2.48 0.32 -9.01
C GLY A 50 3.86 0.91 -9.29
N LEU A 51 4.61 0.21 -10.14
CA LEU A 51 5.93 0.59 -10.59
C LEU A 51 5.98 0.71 -12.11
N GLY A 52 6.35 1.89 -12.60
CA GLY A 52 6.56 2.14 -14.03
C GLY A 52 8.00 2.51 -14.36
N LYS A 53 8.47 2.08 -15.52
CA LYS A 53 9.78 2.47 -16.06
C LYS A 53 9.65 2.88 -17.52
N ALA A 54 10.17 4.09 -17.85
CA ALA A 54 10.21 4.59 -19.21
C ALA A 54 11.42 5.53 -19.42
N ILE A 55 11.63 5.96 -20.66
CA ILE A 55 12.67 6.96 -21.00
C ILE A 55 12.23 8.33 -20.49
N GLU A 56 10.93 8.64 -20.59
CA GLU A 56 10.31 9.88 -20.15
C GLU A 56 9.52 9.69 -18.86
N ILE A 57 9.51 10.72 -18.00
CA ILE A 57 8.80 10.68 -16.71
C ILE A 57 7.28 10.51 -16.90
N PRO A 58 6.58 11.28 -17.76
CA PRO A 58 5.13 11.14 -17.93
C PRO A 58 4.71 9.72 -18.33
N GLU A 59 5.48 9.11 -19.22
CA GLU A 59 5.20 7.74 -19.67
C GLU A 59 5.48 6.70 -18.56
N ALA A 60 6.50 6.93 -17.72
CA ALA A 60 6.77 6.10 -16.55
C ALA A 60 5.64 6.20 -15.52
N VAL A 61 5.10 7.40 -15.30
CA VAL A 61 3.93 7.63 -14.42
C VAL A 61 2.72 6.88 -14.95
N ARG A 62 2.36 7.06 -16.23
CA ARG A 62 1.22 6.36 -16.85
C ARG A 62 1.30 4.84 -16.66
N LYS A 63 2.47 4.25 -16.91
CA LYS A 63 2.72 2.81 -16.72
C LYS A 63 2.60 2.40 -15.25
N ALA A 64 3.10 3.22 -14.32
CA ALA A 64 2.99 2.95 -12.88
C ALA A 64 1.54 3.00 -12.41
N THR A 65 0.75 3.97 -12.88
CA THR A 65 -0.68 4.09 -12.58
C THR A 65 -1.47 2.88 -13.11
N GLU A 66 -1.21 2.45 -14.35
CA GLU A 66 -1.83 1.25 -14.90
C GLU A 66 -1.49 -0.01 -14.10
N ASP A 67 -0.24 -0.14 -13.64
CA ASP A 67 0.20 -1.24 -12.78
C ASP A 67 -0.46 -1.16 -11.39
N ALA A 68 -0.56 0.03 -10.79
CA ALA A 68 -1.24 0.23 -9.51
C ALA A 68 -2.74 -0.13 -9.59
N LYS A 69 -3.42 0.25 -10.66
CA LYS A 69 -4.83 -0.10 -10.91
C LYS A 69 -5.07 -1.61 -11.04
N LYS A 70 -4.10 -2.37 -11.52
CA LYS A 70 -4.15 -3.84 -11.58
C LYS A 70 -3.93 -4.51 -10.23
N ASN A 71 -3.24 -3.83 -9.32
CA ASN A 71 -2.86 -4.32 -7.99
C ASN A 71 -3.70 -3.68 -6.87
N LEU A 72 -4.92 -3.22 -7.18
CA LEU A 72 -5.85 -2.71 -6.18
C LEU A 72 -6.25 -3.80 -5.18
N ILE A 73 -6.26 -3.43 -3.92
CA ILE A 73 -6.76 -4.25 -2.81
C ILE A 73 -7.87 -3.51 -2.07
N SER A 74 -8.77 -4.25 -1.44
CA SER A 74 -9.70 -3.71 -0.44
C SER A 74 -9.09 -3.87 0.95
N VAL A 75 -9.14 -2.82 1.74
CA VAL A 75 -8.57 -2.75 3.09
C VAL A 75 -9.69 -2.81 4.11
N HIS A 76 -9.55 -3.71 5.08
CA HIS A 76 -10.48 -3.79 6.20
C HIS A 76 -10.11 -2.76 7.28
N THR A 77 -11.02 -1.84 7.55
CA THR A 77 -10.89 -0.82 8.58
C THR A 77 -11.93 -1.00 9.68
N VAL A 78 -11.60 -0.58 10.89
CA VAL A 78 -12.53 -0.51 12.02
C VAL A 78 -12.62 0.94 12.46
N GLY A 79 -13.74 1.60 12.11
CA GLY A 79 -13.88 3.05 12.27
C GLY A 79 -12.83 3.82 11.48
N THR A 80 -11.91 4.52 12.16
CA THR A 80 -10.86 5.35 11.54
C THR A 80 -9.49 4.66 11.45
N THR A 81 -9.38 3.43 12.00
CA THR A 81 -8.11 2.70 12.15
C THR A 81 -8.16 1.28 11.57
N ILE A 82 -7.06 0.56 11.69
CA ILE A 82 -6.93 -0.86 11.31
C ILE A 82 -7.37 -1.78 12.46
N PRO A 83 -7.89 -2.99 12.17
CA PRO A 83 -8.45 -3.89 13.18
C PRO A 83 -7.40 -4.42 14.17
N HIS A 84 -6.19 -4.68 13.75
CA HIS A 84 -5.14 -5.24 14.60
C HIS A 84 -3.74 -4.87 14.13
N ARG A 85 -2.73 -5.11 14.96
CA ARG A 85 -1.33 -4.97 14.62
C ARG A 85 -0.95 -5.97 13.51
N GLN A 86 -0.24 -5.50 12.49
CA GLN A 86 0.21 -6.32 11.37
C GLN A 86 1.62 -5.94 10.94
N LEU A 87 2.43 -6.93 10.56
CA LEU A 87 3.73 -6.76 9.95
C LEU A 87 3.63 -7.06 8.45
N GLY A 88 3.79 -6.04 7.62
CA GLY A 88 3.90 -6.21 6.18
C GLY A 88 5.33 -6.45 5.76
N ILE A 89 5.56 -7.37 4.84
CA ILE A 89 6.89 -7.75 4.34
C ILE A 89 6.88 -7.78 2.82
N PHE A 90 7.82 -7.08 2.21
CA PHE A 90 8.06 -7.13 0.77
C PHE A 90 9.56 -6.97 0.48
N GLY A 91 10.19 -8.01 -0.06
CA GLY A 91 11.63 -8.05 -0.24
C GLY A 91 12.37 -7.81 1.08
N ALA A 92 13.25 -6.83 1.15
CA ALA A 92 13.93 -6.40 2.37
C ALA A 92 13.13 -5.35 3.18
N GLY A 93 11.99 -4.87 2.66
CA GLY A 93 11.10 -3.93 3.37
C GLY A 93 10.26 -4.65 4.42
N ARG A 94 10.23 -4.09 5.63
CA ARG A 94 9.39 -4.55 6.73
C ARG A 94 8.72 -3.35 7.37
N VAL A 95 7.41 -3.31 7.35
CA VAL A 95 6.61 -2.21 7.90
C VAL A 95 5.65 -2.77 8.95
N LEU A 96 5.81 -2.29 10.17
CA LEU A 96 4.91 -2.61 11.26
C LEU A 96 3.77 -1.59 11.26
N LEU A 97 2.54 -2.07 11.18
CA LEU A 97 1.31 -1.29 11.30
C LEU A 97 0.68 -1.55 12.66
N MET A 98 0.29 -0.50 13.35
CA MET A 98 -0.35 -0.58 14.67
C MET A 98 -1.59 0.31 14.70
N PRO A 99 -2.72 -0.19 15.20
CA PRO A 99 -3.92 0.63 15.37
C PRO A 99 -3.64 1.79 16.34
N ALA A 100 -4.38 2.86 16.19
CA ALA A 100 -4.28 4.03 17.04
C ALA A 100 -5.67 4.54 17.44
N ALA A 101 -5.75 5.26 18.56
CA ALA A 101 -6.98 5.90 18.99
C ALA A 101 -7.41 7.00 18.01
N GLN A 102 -8.70 7.26 17.93
CA GLN A 102 -9.26 8.33 17.12
C GLN A 102 -8.62 9.69 17.46
N GLY A 103 -8.26 10.47 16.45
CA GLY A 103 -7.60 11.76 16.60
C GLY A 103 -6.06 11.70 16.67
N THR A 104 -5.46 10.51 16.64
CA THR A 104 -3.99 10.37 16.61
C THR A 104 -3.39 10.82 15.27
N GLY A 105 -4.11 10.66 14.17
CA GLY A 105 -3.62 10.90 12.82
C GLY A 105 -2.73 9.79 12.27
N VAL A 106 -2.21 9.99 11.07
CA VAL A 106 -1.29 9.04 10.42
C VAL A 106 0.14 9.34 10.83
N ILE A 107 0.70 8.50 11.71
CA ILE A 107 2.10 8.60 12.17
C ILE A 107 2.92 7.55 11.43
N ALA A 108 3.52 7.94 10.30
CA ALA A 108 4.27 7.05 9.42
C ALA A 108 5.34 7.81 8.62
N GLY A 109 6.31 7.08 8.08
CA GLY A 109 7.26 7.61 7.09
C GLY A 109 6.55 7.95 5.76
N SER A 110 7.14 8.84 4.95
CA SER A 110 6.49 9.43 3.77
C SER A 110 5.82 8.41 2.83
N SER A 111 6.55 7.39 2.37
CA SER A 111 6.01 6.38 1.46
C SER A 111 4.91 5.50 2.09
N VAL A 112 5.04 5.18 3.38
CA VAL A 112 4.04 4.42 4.13
C VAL A 112 2.80 5.28 4.35
N ARG A 113 2.98 6.56 4.74
CA ARG A 113 1.90 7.53 4.93
C ARG A 113 1.06 7.68 3.66
N THR A 114 1.70 7.85 2.50
CA THR A 114 1.00 7.99 1.22
C THR A 114 0.07 6.80 0.94
N VAL A 115 0.50 5.56 1.24
CA VAL A 115 -0.33 4.36 1.06
C VAL A 115 -1.50 4.34 2.05
N LEU A 116 -1.26 4.69 3.31
CA LEU A 116 -2.29 4.69 4.36
C LEU A 116 -3.36 5.77 4.13
N GLU A 117 -2.94 6.97 3.74
CA GLU A 117 -3.86 8.07 3.40
C GLU A 117 -4.67 7.75 2.14
N ALA A 118 -4.05 7.17 1.10
CA ALA A 118 -4.75 6.73 -0.10
C ALA A 118 -5.78 5.62 0.18
N ALA A 119 -5.55 4.79 1.21
CA ALA A 119 -6.51 3.80 1.68
C ALA A 119 -7.63 4.38 2.55
N GLY A 120 -7.58 5.68 2.89
CA GLY A 120 -8.58 6.33 3.73
C GLY A 120 -8.44 6.08 5.23
N ILE A 121 -7.31 5.53 5.69
CA ILE A 121 -7.02 5.32 7.10
C ILE A 121 -6.63 6.65 7.73
N LYS A 122 -7.32 7.05 8.80
CA LYS A 122 -7.13 8.35 9.46
C LYS A 122 -6.25 8.26 10.70
N ASP A 123 -6.29 7.13 11.42
CA ASP A 123 -5.60 6.96 12.69
C ASP A 123 -4.80 5.67 12.71
N VAL A 124 -3.47 5.77 12.57
CA VAL A 124 -2.58 4.61 12.53
C VAL A 124 -1.15 5.01 12.88
N ARG A 125 -0.42 4.14 13.53
CA ARG A 125 1.01 4.27 13.76
C ARG A 125 1.75 3.21 12.96
N ALA A 126 2.77 3.62 12.23
CA ALA A 126 3.58 2.71 11.44
C ALA A 126 5.08 2.95 11.66
N LYS A 127 5.85 1.88 11.60
CA LYS A 127 7.31 1.93 11.69
C LYS A 127 7.94 1.02 10.65
N SER A 128 8.81 1.58 9.83
CA SER A 128 9.69 0.78 8.97
C SER A 128 10.84 0.22 9.80
N ILE A 129 11.00 -1.10 9.81
CA ILE A 129 12.01 -1.84 10.58
C ILE A 129 13.11 -2.38 9.66
N GLY A 130 12.80 -2.55 8.38
CA GLY A 130 13.72 -3.10 7.38
C GLY A 130 14.39 -2.04 6.51
N SER A 131 14.41 -2.29 5.21
CA SER A 131 15.02 -1.42 4.21
C SER A 131 14.33 -0.05 4.12
N ASN A 132 15.13 1.00 3.91
CA ASN A 132 14.64 2.37 3.63
C ASN A 132 14.29 2.61 2.15
N ASN A 133 14.25 1.57 1.32
CA ASN A 133 13.82 1.70 -0.05
C ASN A 133 12.33 2.07 -0.10
N THR A 134 12.01 3.25 -0.63
CA THR A 134 10.64 3.79 -0.70
C THR A 134 9.65 2.86 -1.41
N GLY A 135 10.05 2.23 -2.52
CA GLY A 135 9.24 1.24 -3.22
C GLY A 135 8.96 0.01 -2.35
N ASN A 136 10.00 -0.57 -1.74
CA ASN A 136 9.83 -1.73 -0.87
C ASN A 136 8.94 -1.43 0.34
N MET A 137 9.06 -0.23 0.93
CA MET A 137 8.20 0.20 2.03
C MET A 137 6.74 0.34 1.60
N ALA A 138 6.47 0.93 0.42
CA ALA A 138 5.12 1.07 -0.12
C ALA A 138 4.47 -0.31 -0.37
N TYR A 139 5.18 -1.22 -1.03
CA TYR A 139 4.69 -2.59 -1.25
C TYR A 139 4.55 -3.39 0.06
N ALA A 140 5.48 -3.24 1.02
CA ALA A 140 5.36 -3.89 2.32
C ALA A 140 4.13 -3.39 3.08
N THR A 141 3.80 -2.10 2.99
CA THR A 141 2.57 -1.54 3.57
C THR A 141 1.33 -2.16 2.90
N LEU A 142 1.32 -2.26 1.57
CA LEU A 142 0.23 -2.87 0.82
C LEU A 142 0.01 -4.33 1.23
N GLU A 143 1.08 -5.13 1.34
CA GLU A 143 0.98 -6.53 1.80
C GLU A 143 0.52 -6.63 3.26
N GLY A 144 0.95 -5.69 4.13
CA GLY A 144 0.45 -5.60 5.50
C GLY A 144 -1.06 -5.32 5.55
N LEU A 145 -1.55 -4.36 4.77
CA LEU A 145 -2.98 -4.03 4.68
C LEU A 145 -3.81 -5.20 4.11
N LYS A 146 -3.28 -5.90 3.12
CA LYS A 146 -3.92 -7.08 2.51
C LYS A 146 -4.05 -8.25 3.48
N SER A 147 -3.16 -8.34 4.45
CA SER A 147 -3.13 -9.42 5.46
C SER A 147 -4.00 -9.11 6.69
N LEU A 148 -4.70 -7.97 6.72
CA LEU A 148 -5.64 -7.65 7.78
C LEU A 148 -6.85 -8.59 7.71
N VAL A 149 -7.28 -9.04 8.88
CA VAL A 149 -8.39 -9.98 9.05
C VAL A 149 -9.48 -9.30 9.86
N THR A 150 -10.74 -9.49 9.48
CA THR A 150 -11.88 -8.97 10.22
C THR A 150 -12.24 -9.89 11.40
N VAL A 151 -12.94 -9.32 12.40
CA VAL A 151 -13.41 -10.09 13.57
C VAL A 151 -14.35 -11.21 13.13
N GLU A 152 -15.23 -10.94 12.16
CA GLU A 152 -16.18 -11.92 11.62
C GLU A 152 -15.45 -13.11 10.97
N GLU A 153 -14.35 -12.83 10.27
CA GLU A 153 -13.54 -13.85 9.60
C GLU A 153 -12.83 -14.74 10.61
N VAL A 154 -12.27 -14.15 11.68
CA VAL A 154 -11.67 -14.89 12.80
C VAL A 154 -12.71 -15.70 13.54
N ALA A 155 -13.89 -15.14 13.84
CA ALA A 155 -15.00 -15.81 14.48
C ALA A 155 -15.45 -17.04 13.70
N ARG A 156 -15.63 -16.90 12.39
CA ARG A 156 -15.98 -18.00 11.49
C ARG A 156 -14.92 -19.11 11.50
N LEU A 157 -13.63 -18.75 11.47
CA LEU A 157 -12.54 -19.74 11.49
C LEU A 157 -12.43 -20.48 12.82
N ARG A 158 -12.76 -19.82 13.93
CA ARG A 158 -12.71 -20.41 15.27
C ARG A 158 -14.03 -21.07 15.71
N GLY A 159 -15.12 -20.93 14.93
CA GLY A 159 -16.45 -21.44 15.27
C GLY A 159 -17.05 -20.74 16.51
N LYS A 160 -16.74 -19.45 16.73
CA LYS A 160 -17.18 -18.62 17.86
C LYS A 160 -17.98 -17.42 17.35
N SER A 161 -18.73 -16.78 18.25
CA SER A 161 -19.37 -15.51 17.93
C SER A 161 -18.35 -14.35 17.90
N PRO A 162 -18.59 -13.26 17.13
CA PRO A 162 -17.73 -12.07 17.16
C PRO A 162 -17.57 -11.46 18.56
N GLU A 163 -18.62 -11.52 19.37
CA GLU A 163 -18.62 -11.03 20.76
C GLU A 163 -17.66 -11.82 21.66
N GLU A 164 -17.59 -13.13 21.49
CA GLU A 164 -16.65 -14.00 22.22
C GLU A 164 -15.17 -13.80 21.80
N ILE A 165 -14.94 -13.20 20.62
CA ILE A 165 -13.58 -12.91 20.13
C ILE A 165 -13.09 -11.58 20.71
N LEU A 166 -13.99 -10.60 20.89
CA LEU A 166 -13.67 -9.28 21.40
C LEU A 166 -13.56 -9.23 22.93
N GLY A 167 -14.17 -10.16 23.65
CA GLY A 167 -14.14 -10.27 25.11
C GLY A 167 -15.23 -9.48 25.78
#